data_cadd63392de72b31cc1ecf134a28676f
#
_entry.id   cadd63392de72b31cc1ecf134a28676f
#
_cell.length_a   1.000
_cell.length_b   1.000
_cell.length_c   1.000
_cell.angle_alpha   90.00
_cell.angle_beta   90.00
_cell.angle_gamma   90.00
#
_symmetry.space_group_name_H-M   'P 1'
#
loop_
_entity.id
_entity.type
_entity.pdbx_description
1 polymer ?
#
loop_
_entity_poly.entity_id
_entity_poly.type
_entity_poly.pdbx_seq_one_letter_code
_entity_poly.pdbx_strand_id
1 'polypeptide(L)'
;MNSILSPSSSLSCLPSLHPNPTPLLQSQPNHKPFSHSPLFSPLSIQSHFTSPKSSISAVTPTEGSVPVINFEDFPEKDWSFLDAEDITSTEIYKQNTDRIISSAKIEEQSNILISTGSEGFIDRVIDTHSFKQLLVVHDSLFVLACIKEKYDKVKCWQGEVIFVPEKWAPFDVVFLYFLPALPFELTQIFQTLSKVCSPGVRVVISHPKGREMVEKQKVEYPDVVVADLPEKATLESVASEHSFMMVEFIDEPEFYLAVLTHKN
;
A
#
# COMPACT_ATOMS: atom_id res chain seq x y z
N MET A 1 30.28 -29.02 46.12
CA MET A 1 31.56 -29.48 45.54
C MET A 1 31.43 -29.40 44.04
N ASN A 2 32.33 -28.61 43.43
CA ASN A 2 32.70 -28.46 42.00
C ASN A 2 31.63 -27.88 41.03
N SER A 3 31.59 -26.61 40.69
CA SER A 3 32.51 -25.75 39.90
C SER A 3 33.12 -26.40 38.67
N ILE A 4 32.82 -25.82 37.47
CA ILE A 4 33.73 -25.56 36.33
C ILE A 4 32.83 -24.84 35.27
N LEU A 5 32.85 -23.51 35.11
CA LEU A 5 33.69 -22.63 34.28
C LEU A 5 33.53 -22.82 32.76
N SER A 6 33.10 -21.67 32.15
CA SER A 6 33.05 -21.29 30.74
C SER A 6 34.40 -21.46 29.98
N PRO A 7 34.45 -21.29 28.65
CA PRO A 7 34.68 -19.95 28.16
C PRO A 7 33.96 -19.54 26.85
N SER A 8 33.81 -18.26 26.78
CA SER A 8 33.56 -17.40 25.65
C SER A 8 34.54 -17.56 24.47
N SER A 9 34.06 -17.42 23.28
CA SER A 9 34.90 -16.97 22.14
C SER A 9 34.07 -16.12 21.20
N SER A 10 34.27 -14.83 21.33
CA SER A 10 33.91 -13.80 20.36
C SER A 10 34.89 -13.86 19.19
N LEU A 11 34.38 -13.87 17.97
CA LEU A 11 35.13 -13.54 16.77
C LEU A 11 34.35 -12.52 15.97
N SER A 12 34.78 -11.26 16.14
CA SER A 12 34.48 -10.14 15.29
C SER A 12 35.28 -10.25 14.01
N CYS A 13 34.60 -10.20 12.87
CA CYS A 13 35.23 -9.94 11.58
C CYS A 13 34.63 -8.67 10.97
N LEU A 14 35.40 -7.61 10.97
CA LEU A 14 35.21 -6.42 10.16
C LEU A 14 35.74 -6.68 8.75
N PRO A 15 35.10 -6.25 7.68
CA PRO A 15 35.76 -6.08 6.39
C PRO A 15 36.23 -4.64 6.18
N SER A 16 37.44 -4.58 5.74
CA SER A 16 38.28 -3.48 5.38
C SER A 16 37.75 -2.71 4.16
N LEU A 17 37.74 -1.39 4.29
CA LEU A 17 37.62 -0.41 3.21
C LEU A 17 38.93 -0.29 2.44
N HIS A 18 38.87 -0.27 1.13
CA HIS A 18 39.88 0.37 0.30
C HIS A 18 39.27 1.06 -0.94
N PRO A 19 39.88 2.20 -1.36
CA PRO A 19 39.24 3.20 -2.20
C PRO A 19 39.71 3.20 -3.66
N ASN A 20 38.85 3.78 -4.51
CA ASN A 20 39.05 4.47 -5.80
C ASN A 20 40.31 4.21 -6.67
N PRO A 21 40.18 4.35 -8.00
CA PRO A 21 40.29 5.70 -8.59
C PRO A 21 39.39 5.94 -9.84
N THR A 22 39.03 7.22 -9.98
CA THR A 22 38.55 7.85 -11.21
C THR A 22 39.61 7.89 -12.32
N PRO A 23 39.18 8.01 -13.59
CA PRO A 23 39.86 8.98 -14.46
C PRO A 23 38.92 9.95 -15.17
N LEU A 24 39.39 11.18 -15.15
CA LEU A 24 39.04 12.27 -16.05
C LEU A 24 39.26 11.92 -17.52
N LEU A 25 38.41 12.43 -18.42
CA LEU A 25 38.89 13.02 -19.69
C LEU A 25 37.82 13.96 -20.27
N GLN A 26 38.33 15.18 -20.45
CA GLN A 26 37.89 16.31 -21.23
C GLN A 26 37.54 15.97 -22.68
N SER A 27 36.59 16.71 -23.28
CA SER A 27 36.85 17.72 -24.31
C SER A 27 35.56 18.23 -24.95
N GLN A 28 35.39 19.52 -24.91
CA GLN A 28 34.56 20.32 -25.84
C GLN A 28 35.35 20.47 -27.19
N PRO A 29 34.84 21.05 -28.29
CA PRO A 29 33.99 22.26 -28.34
C PRO A 29 33.02 22.44 -29.54
N ASN A 30 32.18 23.50 -29.44
CA ASN A 30 31.75 24.48 -30.49
C ASN A 30 30.73 24.10 -31.58
N HIS A 31 29.65 24.83 -31.79
CA HIS A 31 29.41 26.13 -32.40
C HIS A 31 27.92 26.48 -32.51
N LYS A 32 27.59 27.61 -32.01
CA LYS A 32 26.84 28.83 -32.41
C LYS A 32 25.63 28.77 -33.36
N PRO A 33 24.87 29.91 -33.46
CA PRO A 33 23.43 29.99 -33.14
C PRO A 33 22.63 30.47 -34.36
N PHE A 34 21.32 30.33 -34.30
CA PHE A 34 20.42 31.18 -35.13
C PHE A 34 19.18 31.57 -34.35
N SER A 35 19.02 32.85 -34.25
CA SER A 35 17.87 33.62 -33.80
C SER A 35 16.74 33.57 -34.82
N HIS A 36 15.48 33.54 -34.37
CA HIS A 36 14.38 34.36 -34.87
C HIS A 36 13.16 34.21 -33.95
N SER A 37 12.80 35.32 -33.33
CA SER A 37 11.45 35.54 -32.80
C SER A 37 10.54 35.98 -33.95
N PRO A 38 9.21 35.80 -33.87
CA PRO A 38 8.37 36.92 -33.49
C PRO A 38 7.15 36.59 -32.59
N LEU A 39 6.86 37.53 -31.69
CA LEU A 39 5.59 38.06 -31.20
C LEU A 39 4.31 37.30 -31.58
N PHE A 40 3.51 36.90 -30.59
CA PHE A 40 2.07 37.18 -30.55
C PHE A 40 1.50 37.07 -29.13
N SER A 41 0.55 37.92 -28.83
CA SER A 41 -0.09 38.28 -27.57
C SER A 41 -1.09 37.23 -27.01
N PRO A 42 -1.63 37.45 -25.78
CA PRO A 42 -2.21 36.39 -24.95
C PRO A 42 -3.69 36.15 -25.23
N LEU A 43 -4.08 34.90 -25.25
CA LEU A 43 -5.47 34.48 -25.12
C LEU A 43 -5.67 33.69 -23.85
N SER A 44 -6.53 34.25 -23.03
CA SER A 44 -7.13 33.70 -21.84
C SER A 44 -7.75 32.32 -22.13
N ILE A 45 -7.32 31.26 -21.46
CA ILE A 45 -7.99 29.96 -21.52
C ILE A 45 -8.28 29.50 -20.11
N GLN A 46 -9.57 29.32 -19.87
CA GLN A 46 -10.14 28.69 -18.67
C GLN A 46 -9.56 27.32 -18.44
N SER A 47 -9.13 27.08 -17.18
CA SER A 47 -8.66 25.81 -16.71
C SER A 47 -9.82 24.83 -16.53
N HIS A 48 -9.95 23.90 -17.45
CA HIS A 48 -10.67 22.66 -17.20
C HIS A 48 -9.69 21.66 -16.62
N PHE A 49 -9.88 21.31 -15.36
CA PHE A 49 -9.19 20.18 -14.73
C PHE A 49 -9.67 18.89 -15.42
N THR A 50 -8.83 18.32 -16.27
CA THR A 50 -8.98 16.95 -16.72
C THR A 50 -7.84 16.15 -16.11
N SER A 51 -8.20 15.16 -15.29
CA SER A 51 -7.28 14.15 -14.77
C SER A 51 -6.48 13.53 -15.92
N PRO A 52 -5.16 13.35 -15.80
CA PRO A 52 -4.40 12.65 -16.81
C PRO A 52 -4.76 11.16 -16.77
N LYS A 53 -5.49 10.70 -17.77
CA LYS A 53 -5.58 9.29 -18.11
C LYS A 53 -4.20 8.87 -18.64
N SER A 54 -3.40 8.20 -17.82
CA SER A 54 -2.19 7.51 -18.29
C SER A 54 -2.61 6.33 -19.16
N SER A 55 -2.81 6.56 -20.44
CA SER A 55 -2.92 5.49 -21.41
C SER A 55 -1.50 5.04 -21.77
N ILE A 56 -1.06 3.92 -21.22
CA ILE A 56 0.12 3.22 -21.69
C ILE A 56 -0.25 2.63 -23.06
N SER A 57 0.09 3.34 -24.12
CA SER A 57 0.06 2.77 -25.46
C SER A 57 1.21 1.77 -25.60
N ALA A 58 0.88 0.49 -25.71
CA ALA A 58 1.85 -0.54 -26.07
C ALA A 58 2.34 -0.25 -27.49
N VAL A 59 3.49 0.37 -27.59
CA VAL A 59 4.24 0.46 -28.86
C VAL A 59 4.90 -0.90 -29.06
N THR A 60 4.55 -1.58 -30.15
CA THR A 60 5.23 -2.80 -30.59
C THR A 60 6.73 -2.52 -30.75
N PRO A 61 7.61 -3.28 -30.07
CA PRO A 61 9.05 -3.02 -30.13
C PRO A 61 9.57 -3.33 -31.54
N THR A 62 10.18 -2.33 -32.14
CA THR A 62 11.10 -2.54 -33.26
C THR A 62 12.37 -3.14 -32.67
N GLU A 63 12.89 -4.21 -33.25
CA GLU A 63 14.08 -4.92 -32.77
C GLU A 63 15.21 -3.93 -32.43
N GLY A 64 15.64 -3.91 -31.17
CA GLY A 64 16.87 -3.25 -30.70
C GLY A 64 16.73 -2.09 -29.75
N SER A 65 15.54 -1.59 -29.42
CA SER A 65 15.39 -0.54 -28.40
C SER A 65 14.85 -1.12 -27.08
N VAL A 66 15.68 -1.14 -26.05
CA VAL A 66 15.21 -1.37 -24.69
C VAL A 66 14.49 -0.09 -24.24
N PRO A 67 13.19 -0.14 -23.89
CA PRO A 67 12.51 1.05 -23.39
C PRO A 67 13.18 1.49 -22.09
N VAL A 68 13.76 2.67 -22.11
CA VAL A 68 14.27 3.32 -20.87
C VAL A 68 13.06 3.82 -20.13
N ILE A 69 12.71 3.16 -19.04
CA ILE A 69 11.70 3.68 -18.10
C ILE A 69 12.39 4.79 -17.30
N ASN A 70 11.92 6.03 -17.48
CA ASN A 70 12.38 7.13 -16.66
C ASN A 70 11.61 7.08 -15.33
N PHE A 71 12.30 6.71 -14.25
CA PHE A 71 11.70 6.61 -12.90
C PHE A 71 11.26 7.97 -12.35
N GLU A 72 11.76 9.09 -12.89
CA GLU A 72 11.32 10.45 -12.53
C GLU A 72 9.86 10.74 -12.95
N ASP A 73 9.31 9.96 -13.89
CA ASP A 73 7.93 10.08 -14.34
C ASP A 73 6.93 9.37 -13.41
N PHE A 74 7.41 8.66 -12.38
CA PHE A 74 6.57 7.96 -11.39
C PHE A 74 6.72 8.64 -10.03
N PRO A 75 5.89 9.65 -9.69
CA PRO A 75 5.91 10.24 -8.36
C PRO A 75 5.46 9.18 -7.34
N GLU A 76 6.42 8.65 -6.60
CA GLU A 76 6.17 7.71 -5.52
C GLU A 76 5.76 8.51 -4.27
N LYS A 77 4.65 8.13 -3.66
CA LYS A 77 4.21 8.71 -2.38
C LYS A 77 5.07 8.16 -1.24
N ASP A 78 5.25 8.96 -0.19
CA ASP A 78 5.98 8.52 1.00
C ASP A 78 5.10 7.64 1.90
N TRP A 79 5.32 6.34 1.84
CA TRP A 79 4.65 5.32 2.64
C TRP A 79 5.46 4.84 3.86
N SER A 80 6.62 5.44 4.12
CA SER A 80 7.55 5.00 5.17
C SER A 80 6.93 4.96 6.56
N PHE A 81 5.91 5.78 6.83
CA PHE A 81 5.23 5.85 8.11
C PHE A 81 4.43 4.58 8.47
N LEU A 82 4.06 3.75 7.47
CA LEU A 82 3.30 2.53 7.74
C LEU A 82 4.12 1.45 8.46
N ASP A 83 5.44 1.43 8.22
CA ASP A 83 6.37 0.46 8.81
C ASP A 83 7.43 1.12 9.72
N ALA A 84 7.18 2.35 10.19
CA ALA A 84 8.09 3.05 11.09
C ALA A 84 8.36 2.23 12.37
N GLU A 85 9.63 1.91 12.64
CA GLU A 85 10.07 1.00 13.72
C GLU A 85 9.65 1.46 15.12
N ASP A 86 9.63 2.77 15.37
CA ASP A 86 9.21 3.36 16.64
C ASP A 86 7.73 3.09 16.97
N ILE A 87 6.92 2.87 15.94
CA ILE A 87 5.50 2.55 16.04
C ILE A 87 5.29 1.03 16.05
N THR A 88 5.85 0.34 15.06
CA THR A 88 5.59 -1.09 14.79
C THR A 88 6.23 -2.03 15.80
N SER A 89 7.31 -1.59 16.47
CA SER A 89 8.01 -2.37 17.49
C SER A 89 7.23 -2.49 18.80
N THR A 90 6.23 -1.64 19.05
CA THR A 90 5.51 -1.64 20.33
C THR A 90 4.63 -2.87 20.52
N GLU A 91 4.56 -3.38 21.74
CA GLU A 91 3.72 -4.55 22.07
C GLU A 91 2.23 -4.27 21.83
N ILE A 92 1.78 -3.03 22.10
CA ILE A 92 0.39 -2.61 21.85
C ILE A 92 0.07 -2.67 20.35
N TYR A 93 0.98 -2.20 19.48
CA TYR A 93 0.79 -2.28 18.05
C TYR A 93 0.66 -3.74 17.57
N LYS A 94 1.50 -4.64 18.08
CA LYS A 94 1.45 -6.08 17.75
C LYS A 94 0.13 -6.70 18.20
N GLN A 95 -0.31 -6.42 19.42
CA GLN A 95 -1.59 -6.89 19.94
C GLN A 95 -2.76 -6.36 19.12
N ASN A 96 -2.75 -5.09 18.75
CA ASN A 96 -3.78 -4.49 17.91
C ASN A 96 -3.78 -5.11 16.50
N THR A 97 -2.61 -5.36 15.92
CA THR A 97 -2.47 -6.06 14.64
C THR A 97 -3.04 -7.48 14.71
N ASP A 98 -2.77 -8.22 15.79
CA ASP A 98 -3.31 -9.56 16.00
C ASP A 98 -4.84 -9.54 16.17
N ARG A 99 -5.42 -8.52 16.85
CA ARG A 99 -6.87 -8.32 16.94
C ARG A 99 -7.49 -8.08 15.55
N ILE A 100 -6.85 -7.25 14.72
CA ILE A 100 -7.30 -6.98 13.35
C ILE A 100 -7.33 -8.28 12.54
N ILE A 101 -6.24 -9.05 12.54
CA ILE A 101 -6.13 -10.30 11.79
C ILE A 101 -7.15 -11.32 12.28
N SER A 102 -7.26 -11.50 13.60
CA SER A 102 -8.21 -12.46 14.21
C SER A 102 -9.66 -12.14 13.90
N SER A 103 -10.02 -10.85 13.76
CA SER A 103 -11.38 -10.42 13.41
C SER A 103 -11.81 -10.88 12.02
N ALA A 104 -10.86 -11.13 11.13
CA ALA A 104 -11.10 -11.57 9.76
C ALA A 104 -11.53 -13.05 9.66
N LYS A 105 -11.26 -13.88 10.66
CA LYS A 105 -11.55 -15.33 10.66
C LYS A 105 -11.04 -16.03 9.40
N ILE A 106 -9.74 -15.87 9.14
CA ILE A 106 -9.08 -16.48 7.98
C ILE A 106 -9.12 -18.01 8.09
N GLU A 107 -9.50 -18.67 7.02
CA GLU A 107 -9.52 -20.13 6.88
C GLU A 107 -8.48 -20.57 5.83
N GLU A 108 -8.07 -21.86 5.85
CA GLU A 108 -7.07 -22.40 4.92
C GLU A 108 -7.44 -22.25 3.43
N GLN A 109 -8.71 -22.18 3.12
CA GLN A 109 -9.21 -22.02 1.75
C GLN A 109 -9.56 -20.56 1.39
N SER A 110 -9.31 -19.61 2.29
CA SER A 110 -9.63 -18.20 2.07
C SER A 110 -8.82 -17.60 0.93
N ASN A 111 -9.50 -16.86 0.06
CA ASN A 111 -8.90 -15.91 -0.86
C ASN A 111 -8.90 -14.53 -0.19
N ILE A 112 -7.73 -14.00 0.09
CA ILE A 112 -7.54 -12.78 0.85
C ILE A 112 -7.14 -11.64 -0.09
N LEU A 113 -7.74 -10.48 0.11
CA LEU A 113 -7.34 -9.19 -0.47
C LEU A 113 -6.85 -8.27 0.64
N ILE A 114 -5.65 -7.72 0.51
CA ILE A 114 -5.14 -6.65 1.36
C ILE A 114 -4.95 -5.41 0.51
N SER A 115 -5.64 -4.33 0.85
CA SER A 115 -5.47 -3.01 0.25
C SER A 115 -4.68 -2.11 1.18
N THR A 116 -3.63 -1.49 0.65
CA THR A 116 -2.80 -0.50 1.34
C THR A 116 -2.20 -1.06 2.65
N GLY A 117 -1.77 -2.32 2.61
CA GLY A 117 -1.14 -2.99 3.75
C GLY A 117 0.34 -2.69 3.85
N SER A 118 0.84 -2.50 5.06
CA SER A 118 2.28 -2.43 5.32
C SER A 118 2.96 -3.80 5.16
N GLU A 119 4.27 -3.81 4.94
CA GLU A 119 5.05 -5.05 4.85
C GLU A 119 4.91 -5.87 6.14
N GLY A 120 5.04 -5.21 7.31
CA GLY A 120 4.92 -5.87 8.61
C GLY A 120 3.52 -6.47 8.87
N PHE A 121 2.45 -5.84 8.37
CA PHE A 121 1.11 -6.43 8.44
C PHE A 121 0.98 -7.69 7.59
N ILE A 122 1.51 -7.65 6.37
CA ILE A 122 1.49 -8.80 5.45
C ILE A 122 2.31 -9.97 6.01
N ASP A 123 3.50 -9.69 6.55
CA ASP A 123 4.31 -10.68 7.28
C ASP A 123 3.51 -11.37 8.36
N ARG A 124 2.82 -10.59 9.19
CA ARG A 124 2.05 -11.13 10.30
C ARG A 124 0.88 -12.01 9.84
N VAL A 125 0.21 -11.65 8.76
CA VAL A 125 -0.85 -12.50 8.16
C VAL A 125 -0.27 -13.83 7.68
N ILE A 126 0.87 -13.80 6.98
CA ILE A 126 1.54 -14.99 6.42
C ILE A 126 2.06 -15.92 7.54
N ASP A 127 2.65 -15.32 8.59
CA ASP A 127 3.24 -16.11 9.69
C ASP A 127 2.19 -16.77 10.58
N THR A 128 0.98 -16.21 10.65
CA THR A 128 -0.04 -16.66 11.60
C THR A 128 -1.15 -17.49 10.98
N HIS A 129 -1.33 -17.46 9.65
CA HIS A 129 -2.45 -18.12 8.99
C HIS A 129 -2.04 -18.83 7.71
N SER A 130 -2.71 -19.96 7.45
CA SER A 130 -2.73 -20.62 6.14
C SER A 130 -3.91 -20.11 5.32
N PHE A 131 -3.73 -19.94 4.02
CA PHE A 131 -4.77 -19.45 3.11
C PHE A 131 -4.51 -19.97 1.69
N LYS A 132 -5.52 -19.94 0.83
CA LYS A 132 -5.41 -20.39 -0.55
C LYS A 132 -4.73 -19.37 -1.44
N GLN A 133 -5.08 -18.10 -1.29
CA GLN A 133 -4.56 -17.00 -2.11
C GLN A 133 -4.45 -15.73 -1.29
N LEU A 134 -3.36 -15.00 -1.48
CA LEU A 134 -3.19 -13.62 -0.99
C LEU A 134 -2.89 -12.70 -2.17
N LEU A 135 -3.73 -11.68 -2.33
CA LEU A 135 -3.53 -10.57 -3.25
C LEU A 135 -3.27 -9.29 -2.45
N VAL A 136 -2.16 -8.64 -2.71
CA VAL A 136 -1.85 -7.31 -2.17
C VAL A 136 -2.03 -6.27 -3.27
N VAL A 137 -2.82 -5.25 -2.96
CA VAL A 137 -3.11 -4.11 -3.82
C VAL A 137 -2.54 -2.85 -3.17
N HIS A 138 -1.70 -2.16 -3.87
CA HIS A 138 -1.04 -0.95 -3.39
C HIS A 138 -0.72 -0.02 -4.56
N ASP A 139 -0.74 1.31 -4.35
CA ASP A 139 -0.33 2.25 -5.39
C ASP A 139 1.20 2.37 -5.50
N SER A 140 1.93 2.14 -4.41
CA SER A 140 3.39 2.11 -4.38
C SER A 140 3.97 0.85 -5.02
N LEU A 141 4.78 1.06 -6.06
CA LEU A 141 5.53 -0.03 -6.67
C LEU A 141 6.65 -0.53 -5.75
N PHE A 142 7.24 0.35 -4.94
CA PHE A 142 8.29 0.00 -3.99
C PHE A 142 7.79 -0.98 -2.93
N VAL A 143 6.67 -0.69 -2.29
CA VAL A 143 6.06 -1.58 -1.29
C VAL A 143 5.76 -2.93 -1.91
N LEU A 144 5.18 -2.97 -3.10
CA LEU A 144 4.90 -4.22 -3.80
C LEU A 144 6.16 -5.00 -4.18
N ALA A 145 7.24 -4.31 -4.54
CA ALA A 145 8.51 -4.94 -4.86
C ALA A 145 9.14 -5.61 -3.63
N CYS A 146 9.17 -4.93 -2.47
CA CYS A 146 9.63 -5.51 -1.20
C CYS A 146 8.85 -6.76 -0.82
N ILE A 147 7.51 -6.70 -0.91
CA ILE A 147 6.64 -7.84 -0.63
C ILE A 147 6.93 -9.00 -1.60
N LYS A 148 7.09 -8.69 -2.89
CA LYS A 148 7.33 -9.71 -3.92
C LYS A 148 8.70 -10.35 -3.82
N GLU A 149 9.72 -9.60 -3.42
CA GLU A 149 11.06 -10.12 -3.15
C GLU A 149 11.04 -11.14 -2.01
N LYS A 150 10.27 -10.85 -0.96
CA LYS A 150 10.16 -11.69 0.23
C LYS A 150 9.24 -12.90 0.03
N TYR A 151 8.18 -12.76 -0.75
CA TYR A 151 7.12 -13.76 -0.87
C TYR A 151 6.71 -14.04 -2.32
N ASP A 152 7.35 -14.98 -2.98
CA ASP A 152 7.06 -15.36 -4.37
C ASP A 152 5.59 -15.74 -4.63
N LYS A 153 4.94 -16.36 -3.64
CA LYS A 153 3.56 -16.84 -3.75
C LYS A 153 2.50 -15.75 -3.61
N VAL A 154 2.88 -14.59 -3.04
CA VAL A 154 1.97 -13.44 -2.89
C VAL A 154 1.75 -12.82 -4.26
N LYS A 155 0.49 -12.59 -4.60
CA LYS A 155 0.12 -11.85 -5.79
C LYS A 155 0.14 -10.37 -5.46
N CYS A 156 0.85 -9.59 -6.25
CA CYS A 156 0.94 -8.14 -6.12
C CYS A 156 0.29 -7.47 -7.33
N TRP A 157 -0.47 -6.43 -7.09
CA TRP A 157 -1.07 -5.63 -8.14
C TRP A 157 -0.96 -4.14 -7.80
N GLN A 158 -0.31 -3.38 -8.68
CA GLN A 158 -0.20 -1.94 -8.55
C GLN A 158 -1.49 -1.29 -9.02
N GLY A 159 -2.11 -0.53 -8.14
CA GLY A 159 -3.35 0.20 -8.41
C GLY A 159 -4.23 0.30 -7.18
N GLU A 160 -5.49 0.60 -7.42
CA GLU A 160 -6.47 0.87 -6.38
C GLU A 160 -7.48 -0.27 -6.23
N VAL A 161 -7.99 -0.45 -5.01
CA VAL A 161 -8.91 -1.56 -4.66
C VAL A 161 -10.15 -1.60 -5.55
N ILE A 162 -10.65 -0.45 -6.01
CA ILE A 162 -11.84 -0.38 -6.85
C ILE A 162 -11.61 -0.85 -8.30
N PHE A 163 -10.36 -1.04 -8.71
CA PHE A 163 -9.99 -1.51 -10.05
C PHE A 163 -9.40 -2.92 -10.05
N VAL A 164 -9.54 -3.66 -8.95
CA VAL A 164 -9.03 -5.03 -8.86
C VAL A 164 -9.63 -5.91 -9.96
N PRO A 165 -8.77 -6.57 -10.77
CA PRO A 165 -9.23 -7.44 -11.82
C PRO A 165 -10.05 -8.64 -11.31
N GLU A 166 -11.21 -8.90 -11.93
CA GLU A 166 -12.13 -9.99 -11.55
C GLU A 166 -11.50 -11.39 -11.60
N LYS A 167 -10.42 -11.57 -12.37
CA LYS A 167 -9.70 -12.86 -12.46
C LYS A 167 -9.17 -13.38 -11.12
N TRP A 168 -9.08 -12.54 -10.11
CA TRP A 168 -8.63 -12.90 -8.76
C TRP A 168 -9.76 -13.09 -7.77
N ALA A 169 -10.97 -12.66 -8.14
CA ALA A 169 -12.19 -12.87 -7.36
C ALA A 169 -12.66 -14.35 -7.42
N PRO A 170 -13.56 -14.77 -6.51
CA PRO A 170 -14.07 -13.98 -5.40
C PRO A 170 -13.13 -13.99 -4.19
N PHE A 171 -13.28 -12.96 -3.33
CA PHE A 171 -12.55 -12.84 -2.07
C PHE A 171 -13.44 -13.22 -0.87
N ASP A 172 -12.84 -13.93 0.09
CA ASP A 172 -13.50 -14.37 1.32
C ASP A 172 -13.14 -13.45 2.50
N VAL A 173 -11.99 -12.78 2.41
CA VAL A 173 -11.51 -11.80 3.38
C VAL A 173 -10.92 -10.60 2.63
N VAL A 174 -11.29 -9.40 3.07
CA VAL A 174 -10.76 -8.13 2.55
C VAL A 174 -10.27 -7.27 3.71
N PHE A 175 -9.01 -6.92 3.70
CA PHE A 175 -8.46 -5.91 4.59
C PHE A 175 -8.32 -4.57 3.86
N LEU A 176 -9.03 -3.56 4.32
CA LEU A 176 -8.76 -2.16 4.00
C LEU A 176 -7.91 -1.61 5.16
N TYR A 177 -6.63 -1.97 5.15
CA TYR A 177 -5.73 -1.75 6.28
C TYR A 177 -5.48 -0.27 6.54
N PHE A 178 -5.37 0.53 5.48
CA PHE A 178 -5.21 1.97 5.59
C PHE A 178 -6.22 2.70 4.69
N LEU A 179 -7.50 2.59 5.03
CA LEU A 179 -8.60 3.23 4.30
C LEU A 179 -8.40 4.74 4.05
N PRO A 180 -7.82 5.54 4.99
CA PRO A 180 -7.61 6.98 4.79
C PRO A 180 -6.75 7.38 3.60
N ALA A 181 -5.98 6.46 3.02
CA ALA A 181 -5.19 6.71 1.82
C ALA A 181 -5.96 6.48 0.51
N LEU A 182 -7.14 5.90 0.57
CA LEU A 182 -7.94 5.63 -0.64
C LEU A 182 -8.68 6.89 -1.08
N PRO A 183 -8.44 7.40 -2.31
CA PRO A 183 -9.07 8.62 -2.82
C PRO A 183 -10.48 8.37 -3.38
N PHE A 184 -11.27 7.52 -2.70
CA PHE A 184 -12.59 7.09 -3.16
C PHE A 184 -13.63 7.21 -2.05
N GLU A 185 -14.85 7.50 -2.46
CA GLU A 185 -16.00 7.46 -1.57
C GLU A 185 -16.30 6.03 -1.10
N LEU A 186 -16.77 5.87 0.13
CA LEU A 186 -17.14 4.56 0.69
C LEU A 186 -18.13 3.82 -0.21
N THR A 187 -19.07 4.55 -0.83
CA THR A 187 -20.05 3.99 -1.78
C THR A 187 -19.37 3.29 -2.95
N GLN A 188 -18.33 3.89 -3.55
CA GLN A 188 -17.59 3.30 -4.66
C GLN A 188 -16.83 2.04 -4.23
N ILE A 189 -16.25 2.08 -3.03
CA ILE A 189 -15.53 0.94 -2.45
C ILE A 189 -16.51 -0.22 -2.23
N PHE A 190 -17.62 -0.02 -1.52
CA PHE A 190 -18.59 -1.08 -1.23
C PHE A 190 -19.30 -1.58 -2.49
N GLN A 191 -19.58 -0.71 -3.45
CA GLN A 191 -20.11 -1.11 -4.75
C GLN A 191 -19.19 -2.08 -5.49
N THR A 192 -17.87 -1.85 -5.40
CA THR A 192 -16.89 -2.77 -6.01
C THR A 192 -16.79 -4.06 -5.21
N LEU A 193 -16.67 -3.97 -3.89
CA LEU A 193 -16.56 -5.15 -3.03
C LEU A 193 -17.77 -6.08 -3.17
N SER A 194 -18.98 -5.54 -3.32
CA SER A 194 -20.19 -6.37 -3.54
C SER A 194 -20.14 -7.23 -4.81
N LYS A 195 -19.31 -6.87 -5.79
CA LYS A 195 -19.15 -7.65 -7.04
C LYS A 195 -18.03 -8.67 -6.98
N VAL A 196 -16.98 -8.39 -6.20
CA VAL A 196 -15.77 -9.21 -6.20
C VAL A 196 -15.59 -10.07 -4.95
N CYS A 197 -16.53 -9.99 -4.01
CA CYS A 197 -16.49 -10.76 -2.77
C CYS A 197 -17.46 -11.94 -2.76
N SER A 198 -17.08 -12.98 -2.05
CA SER A 198 -17.96 -14.12 -1.77
C SER A 198 -19.12 -13.71 -0.84
N PRO A 199 -20.29 -14.37 -0.91
CA PRO A 199 -21.29 -14.30 0.15
C PRO A 199 -20.66 -14.66 1.50
N GLY A 200 -20.94 -13.85 2.54
CA GLY A 200 -20.35 -14.07 3.87
C GLY A 200 -18.91 -13.55 4.04
N VAL A 201 -18.34 -12.87 3.03
CA VAL A 201 -17.03 -12.22 3.13
C VAL A 201 -16.90 -11.41 4.42
N ARG A 202 -15.70 -11.36 4.96
CA ARG A 202 -15.35 -10.43 6.05
C ARG A 202 -14.51 -9.28 5.50
N VAL A 203 -15.10 -8.09 5.51
CA VAL A 203 -14.41 -6.84 5.17
C VAL A 203 -13.96 -6.17 6.47
N VAL A 204 -12.68 -6.03 6.65
CA VAL A 204 -12.04 -5.46 7.83
C VAL A 204 -11.44 -4.10 7.48
N ILE A 205 -12.01 -3.05 8.04
CA ILE A 205 -11.48 -1.69 7.99
C ILE A 205 -10.78 -1.43 9.31
N SER A 206 -9.52 -1.05 9.29
CA SER A 206 -8.76 -0.98 10.53
C SER A 206 -7.67 0.08 10.50
N HIS A 207 -7.26 0.52 11.70
CA HIS A 207 -6.06 1.28 11.94
C HIS A 207 -5.49 0.92 13.32
N PRO A 208 -4.27 0.37 13.41
CA PRO A 208 -3.73 -0.18 14.66
C PRO A 208 -3.37 0.88 15.72
N LYS A 209 -3.41 2.17 15.37
CA LYS A 209 -3.16 3.32 16.26
C LYS A 209 -4.31 4.31 16.32
N GLY A 210 -5.48 3.96 15.75
CA GLY A 210 -6.71 4.75 15.85
C GLY A 210 -6.71 6.10 15.14
N ARG A 211 -7.75 6.91 15.42
CA ARG A 211 -8.01 8.20 14.75
C ARG A 211 -6.96 9.25 15.01
N GLU A 212 -6.51 9.40 16.25
CA GLU A 212 -5.54 10.43 16.60
C GLU A 212 -4.23 10.31 15.79
N MET A 213 -3.84 9.08 15.48
CA MET A 213 -2.68 8.86 14.63
C MET A 213 -2.97 9.25 13.17
N VAL A 214 -4.16 8.92 12.65
CA VAL A 214 -4.55 9.32 11.28
C VAL A 214 -4.57 10.84 11.14
N GLU A 215 -5.06 11.58 12.15
CA GLU A 215 -5.04 13.04 12.13
C GLU A 215 -3.62 13.61 12.07
N LYS A 216 -2.68 13.03 12.83
CA LYS A 216 -1.26 13.40 12.76
C LYS A 216 -0.65 13.09 11.40
N GLN A 217 -0.89 11.88 10.89
CA GLN A 217 -0.40 11.44 9.58
C GLN A 217 -0.99 12.28 8.43
N LYS A 218 -2.22 12.74 8.54
CA LYS A 218 -2.85 13.63 7.55
C LYS A 218 -2.14 15.00 7.45
N VAL A 219 -1.60 15.50 8.56
CA VAL A 219 -0.80 16.74 8.57
C VAL A 219 0.60 16.50 8.02
N GLU A 220 1.21 15.37 8.35
CA GLU A 220 2.59 15.04 8.00
C GLU A 220 2.72 14.49 6.58
N TYR A 221 1.73 13.72 6.11
CA TYR A 221 1.72 13.05 4.80
C TYR A 221 0.44 13.38 3.99
N PRO A 222 0.18 14.67 3.68
CA PRO A 222 -1.09 15.10 3.06
C PRO A 222 -1.33 14.54 1.66
N ASP A 223 -0.28 14.14 0.96
CA ASP A 223 -0.38 13.52 -0.37
C ASP A 223 -0.80 12.03 -0.32
N VAL A 224 -0.69 11.43 0.87
CA VAL A 224 -1.04 10.02 1.11
C VAL A 224 -2.35 9.91 1.87
N VAL A 225 -2.48 10.63 3.00
CA VAL A 225 -3.63 10.54 3.90
C VAL A 225 -4.66 11.60 3.49
N VAL A 226 -5.60 11.19 2.65
CA VAL A 226 -6.57 12.10 2.00
C VAL A 226 -7.94 12.11 2.67
N ALA A 227 -8.25 11.12 3.50
CA ALA A 227 -9.53 10.95 4.16
C ALA A 227 -9.38 10.68 5.67
N ASP A 228 -10.50 10.67 6.39
CA ASP A 228 -10.57 10.29 7.79
C ASP A 228 -11.12 8.87 7.93
N LEU A 229 -10.94 8.25 9.10
CA LEU A 229 -11.64 7.01 9.41
C LEU A 229 -13.14 7.28 9.53
N PRO A 230 -14.01 6.46 8.93
CA PRO A 230 -15.45 6.73 8.93
C PRO A 230 -16.06 6.57 10.32
N GLU A 231 -17.08 7.39 10.59
CA GLU A 231 -17.92 7.23 11.76
C GLU A 231 -18.84 6.01 11.61
N LYS A 232 -19.21 5.38 12.74
CA LYS A 232 -20.06 4.19 12.76
C LYS A 232 -21.33 4.35 11.93
N ALA A 233 -22.08 5.44 12.17
CA ALA A 233 -23.35 5.67 11.50
C ALA A 233 -23.21 5.84 9.98
N THR A 234 -22.16 6.55 9.52
CA THR A 234 -21.87 6.74 8.11
C THR A 234 -21.50 5.40 7.47
N LEU A 235 -20.65 4.63 8.11
CA LEU A 235 -20.21 3.33 7.60
C LEU A 235 -21.37 2.33 7.54
N GLU A 236 -22.22 2.25 8.57
CA GLU A 236 -23.42 1.40 8.57
C GLU A 236 -24.41 1.77 7.47
N SER A 237 -24.65 3.08 7.28
CA SER A 237 -25.56 3.55 6.24
C SER A 237 -25.09 3.14 4.85
N VAL A 238 -23.85 3.52 4.49
CA VAL A 238 -23.31 3.25 3.16
C VAL A 238 -23.15 1.73 2.92
N ALA A 239 -22.66 0.98 3.90
CA ALA A 239 -22.50 -0.46 3.77
C ALA A 239 -23.83 -1.17 3.54
N SER A 240 -24.89 -0.74 4.22
CA SER A 240 -26.22 -1.34 4.08
C SER A 240 -26.82 -1.18 2.68
N GLU A 241 -26.52 -0.09 1.97
CA GLU A 241 -26.93 0.17 0.59
C GLU A 241 -26.33 -0.85 -0.40
N HIS A 242 -25.20 -1.45 -0.03
CA HIS A 242 -24.48 -2.45 -0.83
C HIS A 242 -24.57 -3.87 -0.24
N SER A 243 -25.60 -4.16 0.58
CA SER A 243 -25.85 -5.46 1.21
C SER A 243 -24.76 -5.90 2.19
N PHE A 244 -23.98 -4.99 2.74
CA PHE A 244 -23.08 -5.29 3.85
C PHE A 244 -23.74 -4.96 5.18
N MET A 245 -23.39 -5.74 6.20
CA MET A 245 -23.86 -5.56 7.58
C MET A 245 -22.66 -5.47 8.50
N MET A 246 -22.66 -4.50 9.40
CA MET A 246 -21.65 -4.37 10.44
C MET A 246 -21.79 -5.47 11.47
N VAL A 247 -20.69 -6.18 11.74
CA VAL A 247 -20.61 -7.29 12.72
C VAL A 247 -19.90 -6.84 13.99
N GLU A 248 -18.91 -5.97 13.84
CA GLU A 248 -18.10 -5.46 14.95
C GLU A 248 -17.68 -4.03 14.66
N PHE A 249 -17.64 -3.19 15.70
CA PHE A 249 -17.15 -1.83 15.58
C PHE A 249 -16.49 -1.41 16.90
N ILE A 250 -15.22 -1.00 16.81
CA ILE A 250 -14.41 -0.48 17.91
C ILE A 250 -13.76 0.79 17.42
N ASP A 251 -13.90 1.86 18.18
CA ASP A 251 -13.32 3.18 17.91
C ASP A 251 -12.78 3.74 19.22
N GLU A 252 -11.55 3.35 19.53
CA GLU A 252 -10.80 3.75 20.71
C GLU A 252 -9.72 4.75 20.30
N PRO A 253 -9.17 5.58 21.20
CA PRO A 253 -8.15 6.57 20.85
C PRO A 253 -6.96 6.01 20.09
N GLU A 254 -6.50 4.82 20.48
CA GLU A 254 -5.33 4.13 19.88
C GLU A 254 -5.69 2.88 19.09
N PHE A 255 -6.96 2.70 18.70
CA PHE A 255 -7.37 1.53 17.94
C PHE A 255 -8.69 1.76 17.21
N TYR A 256 -8.71 1.44 15.92
CA TYR A 256 -9.93 1.46 15.13
C TYR A 256 -10.12 0.12 14.42
N LEU A 257 -11.33 -0.44 14.51
CA LEU A 257 -11.72 -1.66 13.84
C LEU A 257 -13.21 -1.62 13.48
N ALA A 258 -13.51 -1.85 12.22
CA ALA A 258 -14.85 -2.12 11.75
C ALA A 258 -14.86 -3.39 10.90
N VAL A 259 -15.69 -4.34 11.27
CA VAL A 259 -15.84 -5.60 10.54
C VAL A 259 -17.25 -5.68 9.95
N LEU A 260 -17.31 -5.88 8.65
CA LEU A 260 -18.55 -6.01 7.91
C LEU A 260 -18.61 -7.37 7.20
N THR A 261 -19.82 -7.85 6.94
CA THR A 261 -20.05 -9.07 6.17
C THR A 261 -21.11 -8.82 5.11
N HIS A 262 -20.94 -9.43 3.94
CA HIS A 262 -21.96 -9.37 2.87
C HIS A 262 -23.12 -10.30 3.21
N LYS A 263 -24.34 -9.76 3.15
CA LYS A 263 -25.57 -10.56 3.33
C LYS A 263 -25.75 -11.46 2.11
N ASN A 264 -26.15 -12.69 2.38
CA ASN A 264 -26.58 -13.63 1.32
C ASN A 264 -27.88 -13.18 0.65
#